data_98aa57dcbd7fc358d7924ba408d6a0ec
#
_entry.id   98aa57dcbd7fc358d7924ba408d6a0ec
#
_cell.length_a   1.000
_cell.length_b   1.000
_cell.length_c   1.000
_cell.angle_alpha   90.00
_cell.angle_beta   90.00
_cell.angle_gamma   90.00
#
_symmetry.space_group_name_H-M   'P 1'
#
loop_
_entity.id
_entity.type
_entity.pdbx_description
1 polymer ?
#
loop_
_entity_poly.entity_id
_entity_poly.type
_entity_poly.pdbx_seq_one_letter_code
_entity_poly.pdbx_strand_id
1 'polypeptide(L)'
;MIDERIDEEEGMDPVAMQALYARTLYRLRESRKALLKQYGVDEEAQLLERIRDGEVGEHPAYEHWLGAQIIEQGRQQLREEMMVRYGGKAPETEDAVSLHLMFQERIEDAFAARLAEPVRMAQDALLLSFDTGLMMEVRYLSVDAFSVHWTWGEAELRLDTAPVHAGTDRHLHRDDGSVTEDPVGVCNADPWTGFARLIDALLVDPLLGGD
;
A
#
# COMPACT_ATOMS: atom_id res chain seq x y z
N MET A 1 8.86 -29.80 -44.22
CA MET A 1 7.65 -29.63 -43.42
C MET A 1 8.12 -28.86 -42.19
N ILE A 2 8.09 -27.54 -42.27
CA ILE A 2 8.52 -26.62 -41.24
C ILE A 2 7.25 -26.28 -40.50
N ASP A 3 7.23 -26.64 -39.21
CA ASP A 3 6.13 -26.35 -38.27
C ASP A 3 6.20 -24.86 -37.92
N GLU A 4 5.44 -24.04 -38.61
CA GLU A 4 5.17 -22.65 -38.23
C GLU A 4 4.18 -22.65 -37.06
N ARG A 5 4.68 -22.78 -35.84
CA ARG A 5 3.95 -22.30 -34.68
C ARG A 5 4.11 -20.77 -34.65
N ILE A 6 3.13 -20.10 -35.20
CA ILE A 6 2.89 -18.70 -34.97
C ILE A 6 2.40 -18.61 -33.55
N ASP A 7 3.28 -18.13 -32.64
CA ASP A 7 2.89 -17.65 -31.31
C ASP A 7 2.03 -16.39 -31.56
N GLU A 8 0.71 -16.59 -31.68
CA GLU A 8 -0.26 -15.52 -31.59
C GLU A 8 -0.30 -15.03 -30.14
N GLU A 9 0.63 -14.15 -29.75
CA GLU A 9 0.36 -13.19 -28.70
C GLU A 9 -0.77 -12.29 -29.23
N GLU A 10 -2.01 -12.63 -28.93
CA GLU A 10 -3.17 -11.75 -29.09
C GLU A 10 -2.99 -10.54 -28.17
N GLY A 11 -2.10 -9.63 -28.54
CA GLY A 11 -1.96 -8.34 -27.91
C GLY A 11 -3.25 -7.55 -28.07
N MET A 12 -3.77 -6.99 -26.97
CA MET A 12 -4.95 -6.11 -27.00
C MET A 12 -4.76 -5.01 -28.07
N ASP A 13 -5.80 -4.75 -28.86
CA ASP A 13 -5.82 -3.67 -29.84
C ASP A 13 -5.30 -2.34 -29.25
N PRO A 14 -4.34 -1.66 -29.90
CA PRO A 14 -3.78 -0.40 -29.42
C PRO A 14 -4.81 0.65 -29.04
N VAL A 15 -5.92 0.75 -29.76
CA VAL A 15 -7.01 1.69 -29.47
C VAL A 15 -7.75 1.28 -28.20
N ALA A 16 -8.02 -0.02 -28.02
CA ALA A 16 -8.63 -0.54 -26.81
C ALA A 16 -7.72 -0.34 -25.59
N MET A 17 -6.41 -0.53 -25.76
CA MET A 17 -5.42 -0.28 -24.70
C MET A 17 -5.37 1.19 -24.30
N GLN A 18 -5.32 2.13 -25.25
CA GLN A 18 -5.38 3.57 -24.96
C GLN A 18 -6.64 3.96 -24.21
N ALA A 19 -7.79 3.39 -24.59
CA ALA A 19 -9.06 3.63 -23.89
C ALA A 19 -9.04 3.08 -22.46
N LEU A 20 -8.40 1.94 -22.23
CA LEU A 20 -8.21 1.36 -20.91
C LEU A 20 -7.34 2.26 -20.03
N TYR A 21 -6.18 2.71 -20.51
CA TYR A 21 -5.30 3.65 -19.82
C TYR A 21 -6.05 4.94 -19.44
N ALA A 22 -6.73 5.56 -20.39
CA ALA A 22 -7.47 6.80 -20.16
C ALA A 22 -8.55 6.64 -19.06
N ARG A 23 -9.30 5.54 -19.11
CA ARG A 23 -10.31 5.22 -18.09
C ARG A 23 -9.70 4.95 -16.73
N THR A 24 -8.57 4.26 -16.66
CA THR A 24 -7.86 3.96 -15.41
C THR A 24 -7.32 5.25 -14.79
N LEU A 25 -6.63 6.10 -15.58
CA LEU A 25 -6.15 7.41 -15.13
C LEU A 25 -7.27 8.30 -14.60
N TYR A 26 -8.43 8.29 -15.26
CA TYR A 26 -9.61 9.02 -14.79
C TYR A 26 -10.09 8.50 -13.43
N ARG A 27 -10.24 7.18 -13.28
CA ARG A 27 -10.70 6.56 -12.03
C ARG A 27 -9.76 6.86 -10.87
N LEU A 28 -8.46 6.68 -11.06
CA LEU A 28 -7.44 6.99 -10.05
C LEU A 28 -7.52 8.46 -9.62
N ARG A 29 -7.67 9.40 -10.57
CA ARG A 29 -7.84 10.82 -10.27
C ARG A 29 -9.08 11.09 -9.42
N GLU A 30 -10.21 10.50 -9.77
CA GLU A 30 -11.45 10.71 -9.01
C GLU A 30 -11.39 10.07 -7.62
N SER A 31 -10.74 8.90 -7.48
CA SER A 31 -10.49 8.26 -6.17
C SER A 31 -9.62 9.15 -5.28
N ARG A 32 -8.49 9.68 -5.79
CA ARG A 32 -7.63 10.63 -5.07
C ARG A 32 -8.41 11.85 -4.59
N LYS A 33 -9.16 12.48 -5.50
CA LYS A 33 -10.00 13.64 -5.16
C LYS A 33 -11.04 13.34 -4.09
N ALA A 34 -11.64 12.15 -4.14
CA ALA A 34 -12.65 11.74 -3.17
C ALA A 34 -12.07 11.63 -1.76
N LEU A 35 -10.83 11.10 -1.64
CA LEU A 35 -10.11 11.04 -0.36
C LEU A 35 -9.83 12.43 0.20
N LEU A 36 -9.19 13.31 -0.59
CA LEU A 36 -8.82 14.66 -0.15
C LEU A 36 -10.02 15.55 0.17
N LYS A 37 -11.11 15.41 -0.61
CA LYS A 37 -12.35 16.16 -0.42
C LYS A 37 -13.02 15.91 0.93
N GLN A 38 -12.85 14.73 1.52
CA GLN A 38 -13.40 14.43 2.86
C GLN A 38 -12.84 15.38 3.92
N TYR A 39 -11.65 15.89 3.69
CA TYR A 39 -10.94 16.82 4.59
C TYR A 39 -10.99 18.27 4.11
N GLY A 40 -11.70 18.58 3.01
CA GLY A 40 -11.81 19.92 2.45
C GLY A 40 -10.48 20.49 1.93
N VAL A 41 -9.60 19.61 1.42
CA VAL A 41 -8.31 19.98 0.83
C VAL A 41 -8.21 19.48 -0.62
N ASP A 42 -7.32 20.08 -1.40
CA ASP A 42 -7.10 19.72 -2.80
C ASP A 42 -5.78 18.97 -3.01
N GLU A 43 -4.82 19.10 -2.07
CA GLU A 43 -3.48 18.53 -2.15
C GLU A 43 -3.11 17.78 -0.86
N GLU A 44 -2.32 16.71 -1.00
CA GLU A 44 -1.87 15.85 0.11
C GLU A 44 -1.06 16.61 1.15
N ALA A 45 -0.24 17.57 0.72
CA ALA A 45 0.56 18.37 1.65
C ALA A 45 -0.32 19.10 2.67
N GLN A 46 -1.46 19.64 2.22
CA GLN A 46 -2.44 20.32 3.10
C GLN A 46 -3.06 19.35 4.10
N LEU A 47 -3.37 18.13 3.68
CA LEU A 47 -3.91 17.10 4.58
C LEU A 47 -2.87 16.73 5.65
N LEU A 48 -1.62 16.53 5.25
CA LEU A 48 -0.54 16.18 6.18
C LEU A 48 -0.28 17.30 7.20
N GLU A 49 -0.33 18.59 6.80
CA GLU A 49 -0.25 19.72 7.72
C GLU A 49 -1.38 19.70 8.74
N ARG A 50 -2.62 19.50 8.30
CA ARG A 50 -3.80 19.42 9.20
C ARG A 50 -3.72 18.26 10.20
N ILE A 51 -3.13 17.13 9.80
CA ILE A 51 -2.85 16.00 10.70
C ILE A 51 -1.81 16.43 11.74
N ARG A 52 -0.67 17.02 11.32
CA ARG A 52 0.40 17.49 12.22
C ARG A 52 -0.07 18.51 13.23
N ASP A 53 -0.92 19.44 12.79
CA ASP A 53 -1.46 20.51 13.62
C ASP A 53 -2.60 20.04 14.54
N GLY A 54 -3.03 18.78 14.40
CA GLY A 54 -4.14 18.22 15.17
C GLY A 54 -5.52 18.78 14.78
N GLU A 55 -5.63 19.43 13.62
CA GLU A 55 -6.92 19.94 13.12
C GLU A 55 -7.86 18.84 12.66
N VAL A 56 -7.30 17.69 12.28
CA VAL A 56 -8.03 16.46 11.96
C VAL A 56 -7.43 15.31 12.74
N GLY A 57 -8.25 14.32 13.12
CA GLY A 57 -7.77 13.13 13.79
C GLY A 57 -6.79 12.37 12.91
N GLU A 58 -5.76 11.77 13.54
CA GLU A 58 -4.73 11.00 12.86
C GLU A 58 -5.36 9.91 11.98
N HIS A 59 -6.28 9.15 12.53
CA HIS A 59 -6.98 8.08 11.84
C HIS A 59 -8.45 8.46 11.55
N PRO A 60 -8.94 8.17 10.34
CA PRO A 60 -8.29 7.56 9.17
C PRO A 60 -7.59 8.57 8.24
N ALA A 61 -7.29 9.80 8.70
CA ALA A 61 -6.75 10.85 7.83
C ALA A 61 -5.37 10.50 7.28
N TYR A 62 -4.52 9.83 8.08
CA TYR A 62 -3.19 9.43 7.65
C TYR A 62 -3.23 8.33 6.59
N GLU A 63 -4.09 7.33 6.76
CA GLU A 63 -4.32 6.30 5.74
C GLU A 63 -4.86 6.88 4.45
N HIS A 64 -5.76 7.87 4.53
CA HIS A 64 -6.28 8.56 3.36
C HIS A 64 -5.22 9.42 2.67
N TRP A 65 -4.32 10.03 3.44
CA TRP A 65 -3.14 10.73 2.90
C TRP A 65 -2.22 9.76 2.16
N LEU A 66 -1.85 8.62 2.78
CA LEU A 66 -1.06 7.56 2.14
C LEU A 66 -1.75 7.07 0.87
N GLY A 67 -3.04 6.75 0.95
CA GLY A 67 -3.83 6.29 -0.20
C GLY A 67 -3.82 7.30 -1.36
N ALA A 68 -3.99 8.59 -1.06
CA ALA A 68 -3.93 9.64 -2.08
C ALA A 68 -2.54 9.72 -2.75
N GLN A 69 -1.46 9.61 -1.97
CA GLN A 69 -0.08 9.59 -2.46
C GLN A 69 0.19 8.37 -3.35
N ILE A 70 -0.19 7.17 -2.90
CA ILE A 70 -0.01 5.92 -3.65
C ILE A 70 -0.78 5.98 -4.98
N ILE A 71 -2.01 6.47 -4.96
CA ILE A 71 -2.83 6.65 -6.17
C ILE A 71 -2.17 7.65 -7.13
N GLU A 72 -1.60 8.76 -6.64
CA GLU A 72 -0.92 9.73 -7.51
C GLU A 72 0.35 9.15 -8.12
N GLN A 73 1.14 8.38 -7.37
CA GLN A 73 2.30 7.68 -7.92
C GLN A 73 1.89 6.67 -8.98
N GLY A 74 0.87 5.84 -8.75
CA GLY A 74 0.35 4.91 -9.75
C GLY A 74 -0.16 5.61 -11.01
N ARG A 75 -0.77 6.81 -10.86
CA ARG A 75 -1.15 7.63 -12.02
C ARG A 75 0.05 8.12 -12.81
N GLN A 76 1.11 8.50 -12.12
CA GLN A 76 2.35 8.95 -12.73
C GLN A 76 3.00 7.83 -13.55
N GLN A 77 3.17 6.65 -12.95
CA GLN A 77 3.69 5.46 -13.63
C GLN A 77 2.89 5.11 -14.88
N LEU A 78 1.57 5.07 -14.75
CA LEU A 78 0.70 4.73 -15.87
C LEU A 78 0.83 5.74 -17.03
N ARG A 79 1.06 7.04 -16.74
CA ARG A 79 1.37 8.05 -17.77
C ARG A 79 2.71 7.81 -18.42
N GLU A 80 3.71 7.46 -17.64
CA GLU A 80 5.07 7.18 -18.11
C GLU A 80 5.08 5.94 -19.00
N GLU A 81 4.39 4.88 -18.61
CA GLU A 81 4.21 3.68 -19.42
C GLU A 81 3.51 3.99 -20.74
N MET A 82 2.46 4.81 -20.71
CA MET A 82 1.81 5.30 -21.93
C MET A 82 2.79 6.08 -22.84
N MET A 83 3.60 6.96 -22.25
CA MET A 83 4.58 7.73 -23.02
C MET A 83 5.63 6.84 -23.67
N VAL A 84 6.14 5.83 -22.96
CA VAL A 84 7.09 4.84 -23.51
C VAL A 84 6.47 4.06 -24.65
N ARG A 85 5.27 3.54 -24.45
CA ARG A 85 4.58 2.68 -25.43
C ARG A 85 4.16 3.43 -26.68
N TYR A 86 3.85 4.71 -26.56
CA TYR A 86 3.30 5.55 -27.64
C TYR A 86 4.21 6.73 -28.03
N GLY A 87 5.45 6.82 -27.56
CA GLY A 87 6.44 7.78 -28.08
C GLY A 87 7.38 8.48 -27.08
N GLY A 88 7.72 7.90 -25.95
CA GLY A 88 8.64 8.51 -24.96
C GLY A 88 9.62 7.53 -24.30
N LYS A 89 10.52 8.02 -23.43
CA LYS A 89 11.47 7.22 -22.64
C LYS A 89 11.07 7.28 -21.16
N ALA A 90 10.99 6.12 -20.50
CA ALA A 90 10.62 6.03 -19.09
C ALA A 90 11.74 6.44 -18.12
N PRO A 91 11.43 7.05 -16.97
CA PRO A 91 12.35 7.20 -15.86
C PRO A 91 12.49 5.91 -15.01
N GLU A 92 13.66 5.77 -14.35
CA GLU A 92 13.96 4.68 -13.44
C GLU A 92 13.67 5.14 -11.99
N THR A 93 12.50 4.86 -11.46
CA THR A 93 12.17 5.11 -10.03
C THR A 93 11.37 3.96 -9.43
N GLU A 94 11.81 3.47 -8.26
CA GLU A 94 10.98 2.61 -7.41
C GLU A 94 9.89 3.48 -6.75
N ASP A 95 8.64 3.11 -6.91
CA ASP A 95 7.50 3.81 -6.33
C ASP A 95 6.59 2.85 -5.54
N ALA A 96 5.55 3.38 -4.90
CA ALA A 96 4.68 2.62 -4.02
C ALA A 96 3.95 1.46 -4.74
N VAL A 97 3.65 1.60 -6.02
CA VAL A 97 3.00 0.53 -6.80
C VAL A 97 3.99 -0.61 -7.04
N SER A 98 5.27 -0.29 -7.36
CA SER A 98 6.32 -1.29 -7.47
C SER A 98 6.58 -2.01 -6.15
N LEU A 99 6.54 -1.30 -5.01
CA LEU A 99 6.66 -1.90 -3.68
C LEU A 99 5.51 -2.84 -3.37
N HIS A 100 4.26 -2.47 -3.67
CA HIS A 100 3.10 -3.34 -3.47
C HIS A 100 3.16 -4.59 -4.35
N LEU A 101 3.56 -4.48 -5.62
CA LEU A 101 3.76 -5.64 -6.51
C LEU A 101 4.85 -6.57 -5.98
N MET A 102 5.99 -6.01 -5.57
CA MET A 102 7.08 -6.77 -4.97
C MET A 102 6.64 -7.47 -3.67
N PHE A 103 5.88 -6.78 -2.82
CA PHE A 103 5.35 -7.38 -1.59
C PHE A 103 4.37 -8.50 -1.90
N GLN A 104 3.44 -8.30 -2.84
CA GLN A 104 2.49 -9.33 -3.25
C GLN A 104 3.22 -10.62 -3.66
N GLU A 105 4.17 -10.52 -4.59
CA GLU A 105 4.96 -11.67 -5.07
C GLU A 105 5.71 -12.37 -3.92
N ARG A 106 6.43 -11.60 -3.11
CA ARG A 106 7.22 -12.16 -2.01
C ARG A 106 6.36 -12.74 -0.87
N ILE A 107 5.19 -12.18 -0.59
CA ILE A 107 4.24 -12.73 0.39
C ILE A 107 3.70 -14.06 -0.12
N GLU A 108 3.27 -14.11 -1.38
CA GLU A 108 2.76 -15.32 -1.99
C GLU A 108 3.81 -16.43 -2.06
N ASP A 109 5.09 -16.08 -2.22
CA ASP A 109 6.19 -17.04 -2.16
C ASP A 109 6.51 -17.49 -0.72
N ALA A 110 6.71 -16.56 0.20
CA ALA A 110 7.21 -16.86 1.55
C ALA A 110 6.13 -17.40 2.49
N PHE A 111 4.89 -16.97 2.33
CA PHE A 111 3.77 -17.26 3.24
C PHE A 111 2.62 -18.05 2.58
N ALA A 112 2.81 -18.59 1.38
CA ALA A 112 1.79 -19.34 0.64
C ALA A 112 1.00 -20.37 1.48
N ALA A 113 1.71 -21.12 2.33
CA ALA A 113 1.11 -22.15 3.19
C ALA A 113 0.29 -21.59 4.36
N ARG A 114 0.37 -20.29 4.62
CA ARG A 114 -0.31 -19.61 5.73
C ARG A 114 -1.41 -18.67 5.24
N LEU A 115 -1.44 -18.32 3.96
CA LEU A 115 -2.50 -17.52 3.36
C LEU A 115 -3.80 -18.32 3.26
N ALA A 116 -4.91 -17.73 3.71
CA ALA A 116 -6.25 -18.28 3.52
C ALA A 116 -6.75 -18.09 2.09
N GLU A 117 -6.34 -17.01 1.44
CA GLU A 117 -6.66 -16.66 0.05
C GLU A 117 -5.48 -15.88 -0.59
N PRO A 118 -5.40 -15.82 -1.93
CA PRO A 118 -4.36 -15.03 -2.61
C PRO A 118 -4.38 -13.58 -2.16
N VAL A 119 -3.20 -12.95 -2.11
CA VAL A 119 -3.05 -11.52 -1.79
C VAL A 119 -3.84 -10.68 -2.78
N ARG A 120 -4.70 -9.80 -2.29
CA ARG A 120 -5.48 -8.89 -3.14
C ARG A 120 -4.86 -7.51 -3.17
N MET A 121 -4.64 -6.98 -4.36
CA MET A 121 -4.21 -5.60 -4.55
C MET A 121 -5.41 -4.69 -4.75
N ALA A 122 -5.60 -3.73 -3.85
CA ALA A 122 -6.49 -2.59 -4.03
C ALA A 122 -5.75 -1.43 -4.74
N GLN A 123 -6.41 -0.30 -4.97
CA GLN A 123 -5.75 0.83 -5.64
C GLN A 123 -4.58 1.43 -4.84
N ASP A 124 -4.66 1.36 -3.52
CA ASP A 124 -3.76 2.01 -2.58
C ASP A 124 -3.28 1.08 -1.45
N ALA A 125 -3.69 -0.20 -1.46
CA ALA A 125 -3.38 -1.13 -0.38
C ALA A 125 -3.25 -2.57 -0.86
N LEU A 126 -2.50 -3.38 -0.10
CA LEU A 126 -2.55 -4.84 -0.14
C LEU A 126 -3.47 -5.35 0.97
N LEU A 127 -4.28 -6.35 0.64
CA LEU A 127 -5.18 -7.01 1.57
C LEU A 127 -4.75 -8.47 1.69
N LEU A 128 -4.41 -8.88 2.92
CA LEU A 128 -3.93 -10.21 3.25
C LEU A 128 -4.91 -10.89 4.22
N SER A 129 -5.11 -12.19 4.02
CA SER A 129 -5.93 -13.02 4.90
C SER A 129 -5.17 -14.31 5.21
N PHE A 130 -4.96 -14.61 6.49
CA PHE A 130 -4.20 -15.76 6.94
C PHE A 130 -5.09 -16.85 7.55
N ASP A 131 -4.59 -18.08 7.57
CA ASP A 131 -5.26 -19.28 8.10
C ASP A 131 -5.60 -19.19 9.60
N THR A 132 -4.90 -18.30 10.34
CA THR A 132 -5.15 -17.97 11.75
C THR A 132 -6.34 -17.05 11.99
N GLY A 133 -6.96 -16.52 10.93
CA GLY A 133 -7.97 -15.47 11.04
C GLY A 133 -7.39 -14.05 11.13
N LEU A 134 -6.07 -13.91 11.06
CA LEU A 134 -5.41 -12.61 10.93
C LEU A 134 -5.74 -12.00 9.57
N MET A 135 -6.26 -10.78 9.55
CA MET A 135 -6.48 -9.99 8.34
C MET A 135 -5.65 -8.73 8.40
N MET A 136 -4.97 -8.37 7.30
CA MET A 136 -4.10 -7.19 7.24
C MET A 136 -4.45 -6.33 6.03
N GLU A 137 -4.38 -5.01 6.24
CA GLU A 137 -4.47 -3.98 5.21
C GLU A 137 -3.17 -3.15 5.25
N VAL A 138 -2.44 -3.15 4.15
CA VAL A 138 -1.07 -2.61 4.07
C VAL A 138 -1.02 -1.50 3.06
N ARG A 139 -0.71 -0.29 3.51
CA ARG A 139 -0.35 0.87 2.67
C ARG A 139 1.11 1.17 2.87
N TYR A 140 1.89 1.00 1.83
CA TYR A 140 3.34 1.19 1.90
C TYR A 140 3.80 2.12 0.79
N LEU A 141 4.09 3.36 1.13
CA LEU A 141 4.62 4.37 0.21
C LEU A 141 6.14 4.33 0.17
N SER A 142 6.77 4.23 1.35
CA SER A 142 8.22 4.10 1.54
C SER A 142 8.51 3.53 2.93
N VAL A 143 9.78 3.31 3.27
CA VAL A 143 10.22 2.87 4.61
C VAL A 143 9.88 3.87 5.72
N ASP A 144 9.67 5.13 5.37
CA ASP A 144 9.37 6.23 6.30
C ASP A 144 7.91 6.72 6.18
N ALA A 145 7.11 6.07 5.33
CA ALA A 145 5.72 6.42 5.11
C ALA A 145 4.88 5.17 4.80
N PHE A 146 4.34 4.54 5.83
CA PHE A 146 3.49 3.38 5.72
C PHE A 146 2.45 3.31 6.83
N SER A 147 1.41 2.49 6.62
CA SER A 147 0.46 2.03 7.63
C SER A 147 0.15 0.56 7.38
N VAL A 148 0.28 -0.24 8.42
CA VAL A 148 -0.15 -1.64 8.47
C VAL A 148 -1.22 -1.76 9.53
N HIS A 149 -2.44 -1.96 9.09
CA HIS A 149 -3.59 -2.19 9.95
C HIS A 149 -3.94 -3.67 9.94
N TRP A 150 -4.26 -4.26 11.08
CA TRP A 150 -4.70 -5.65 11.13
C TRP A 150 -5.78 -5.87 12.18
N THR A 151 -6.54 -6.93 11.94
CA THR A 151 -7.55 -7.43 12.86
C THR A 151 -7.31 -8.89 13.17
N TRP A 152 -7.54 -9.27 14.44
CA TRP A 152 -7.55 -10.66 14.89
C TRP A 152 -8.62 -10.85 15.97
N GLY A 153 -9.63 -11.67 15.67
CA GLY A 153 -10.81 -11.74 16.52
C GLY A 153 -11.56 -10.41 16.54
N GLU A 154 -11.73 -9.84 17.74
CA GLU A 154 -12.34 -8.52 17.94
C GLU A 154 -11.29 -7.40 18.09
N ALA A 155 -10.00 -7.75 18.19
CA ALA A 155 -8.93 -6.78 18.35
C ALA A 155 -8.56 -6.14 17.01
N GLU A 156 -8.27 -4.84 17.07
CA GLU A 156 -7.84 -4.00 15.95
C GLU A 156 -6.57 -3.24 16.32
N LEU A 157 -5.49 -3.47 15.60
CA LEU A 157 -4.20 -2.86 15.85
C LEU A 157 -3.65 -2.21 14.57
N ARG A 158 -2.72 -1.28 14.75
CA ARG A 158 -2.08 -0.57 13.64
C ARG A 158 -0.66 -0.19 13.97
N LEU A 159 0.25 -0.45 13.04
CA LEU A 159 1.62 0.04 13.07
C LEU A 159 1.81 1.03 11.92
N ASP A 160 2.20 2.26 12.21
CA ASP A 160 2.37 3.28 11.19
C ASP A 160 3.48 4.31 11.51
N THR A 161 3.66 5.24 10.58
CA THR A 161 4.66 6.32 10.62
C THR A 161 4.02 7.71 10.62
N ALA A 162 2.79 7.87 11.11
CA ALA A 162 2.13 9.16 11.16
C ALA A 162 2.95 10.17 12.00
N PRO A 163 3.15 11.41 11.54
CA PRO A 163 4.09 12.35 12.16
C PRO A 163 3.47 13.14 13.32
N VAL A 164 2.63 12.51 14.14
CA VAL A 164 1.92 13.15 15.26
C VAL A 164 2.46 12.78 16.63
N HIS A 165 3.24 11.72 16.74
CA HIS A 165 3.83 11.27 18.01
C HIS A 165 5.29 11.71 18.14
N ALA A 166 5.52 12.74 18.96
CA ALA A 166 6.86 13.31 19.16
C ALA A 166 7.84 12.26 19.73
N GLY A 167 8.93 12.02 18.99
CA GLY A 167 10.02 11.13 19.43
C GLY A 167 9.90 9.67 19.02
N THR A 168 8.83 9.28 18.32
CA THR A 168 8.65 7.94 17.77
C THR A 168 8.32 8.01 16.29
N ASP A 169 9.27 7.61 15.44
CA ASP A 169 9.09 7.59 13.98
C ASP A 169 8.15 6.46 13.54
N ARG A 170 7.96 5.45 14.41
CA ARG A 170 7.08 4.28 14.20
C ARG A 170 6.41 3.92 15.50
N HIS A 171 5.11 3.77 15.44
CA HIS A 171 4.31 3.51 16.65
C HIS A 171 3.19 2.50 16.38
N LEU A 172 2.91 1.73 17.42
CA LEU A 172 1.85 0.73 17.45
C LEU A 172 0.67 1.29 18.23
N HIS A 173 -0.47 1.43 17.55
CA HIS A 173 -1.77 1.67 18.16
C HIS A 173 -2.40 0.34 18.57
N ARG A 174 -2.79 0.22 19.80
CA ARG A 174 -3.44 -0.96 20.37
C ARG A 174 -4.94 -0.77 20.47
N ASP A 175 -5.65 -1.87 20.59
CA ASP A 175 -7.10 -1.95 20.75
C ASP A 175 -7.61 -1.20 22.01
N ASP A 176 -6.81 -1.12 23.06
CA ASP A 176 -7.14 -0.35 24.28
C ASP A 176 -6.94 1.17 24.13
N GLY A 177 -6.55 1.63 22.94
CA GLY A 177 -6.25 3.03 22.63
C GLY A 177 -4.85 3.49 23.05
N SER A 178 -4.02 2.62 23.63
CA SER A 178 -2.63 2.96 23.92
C SER A 178 -1.77 3.01 22.67
N VAL A 179 -0.72 3.85 22.73
CA VAL A 179 0.27 4.00 21.65
C VAL A 179 1.65 3.67 22.24
N THR A 180 2.37 2.78 21.58
CA THR A 180 3.70 2.32 21.99
C THR A 180 4.68 2.39 20.83
N GLU A 181 5.99 2.35 21.11
CA GLU A 181 7.00 2.19 20.06
C GLU A 181 6.82 0.86 19.34
N ASP A 182 7.33 0.78 18.09
CA ASP A 182 7.33 -0.42 17.28
C ASP A 182 8.08 -1.58 17.99
N PRO A 183 7.38 -2.63 18.46
CA PRO A 183 8.01 -3.71 19.21
C PRO A 183 8.78 -4.70 18.34
N VAL A 184 8.57 -4.66 17.01
CA VAL A 184 9.17 -5.59 16.06
C VAL A 184 10.48 -5.03 15.49
N GLY A 185 10.63 -3.71 15.49
CA GLY A 185 11.78 -3.03 14.91
C GLY A 185 11.84 -3.23 13.40
N VAL A 186 10.80 -2.83 12.69
CA VAL A 186 10.75 -2.86 11.22
C VAL A 186 11.98 -2.15 10.65
N CYS A 187 12.79 -2.85 9.85
CA CYS A 187 14.11 -2.39 9.41
C CYS A 187 14.01 -1.29 8.36
N ASN A 188 14.84 -0.25 8.48
CA ASN A 188 14.88 0.89 7.56
C ASN A 188 15.62 0.60 6.24
N ALA A 189 16.46 -0.46 6.21
CA ALA A 189 17.38 -0.67 5.09
C ALA A 189 16.76 -1.46 3.92
N ASP A 190 15.79 -2.32 4.20
CA ASP A 190 15.08 -3.12 3.22
C ASP A 190 13.61 -3.26 3.61
N PRO A 191 12.69 -2.67 2.83
CA PRO A 191 11.25 -2.69 3.11
C PRO A 191 10.70 -4.11 3.31
N TRP A 192 11.14 -5.07 2.50
CA TRP A 192 10.69 -6.45 2.58
C TRP A 192 11.09 -7.14 3.88
N THR A 193 12.37 -7.04 4.27
CA THR A 193 12.87 -7.69 5.48
C THR A 193 12.13 -7.21 6.72
N GLY A 194 11.84 -5.91 6.81
CA GLY A 194 11.06 -5.35 7.91
C GLY A 194 9.62 -5.84 7.90
N PHE A 195 8.98 -5.83 6.75
CA PHE A 195 7.60 -6.25 6.60
C PHE A 195 7.41 -7.75 6.82
N ALA A 196 8.30 -8.61 6.28
CA ALA A 196 8.26 -10.04 6.52
C ALA A 196 8.42 -10.39 8.01
N ARG A 197 9.31 -9.68 8.72
CA ARG A 197 9.46 -9.83 10.18
C ARG A 197 8.19 -9.47 10.93
N LEU A 198 7.48 -8.43 10.50
CA LEU A 198 6.19 -8.08 11.09
C LEU A 198 5.16 -9.20 10.87
N ILE A 199 5.05 -9.75 9.66
CA ILE A 199 4.16 -10.88 9.38
C ILE A 199 4.52 -12.08 10.27
N ASP A 200 5.81 -12.45 10.35
CA ASP A 200 6.25 -13.56 11.20
C ASP A 200 5.88 -13.35 12.68
N ALA A 201 6.07 -12.13 13.19
CA ALA A 201 5.69 -11.78 14.57
C ALA A 201 4.18 -11.91 14.79
N LEU A 202 3.37 -11.38 13.88
CA LEU A 202 1.90 -11.43 13.94
C LEU A 202 1.33 -12.85 13.79
N LEU A 203 1.98 -13.72 13.04
CA LEU A 203 1.58 -15.12 12.92
C LEU A 203 1.87 -15.93 14.18
N VAL A 204 2.77 -15.45 15.05
CA VAL A 204 3.11 -16.03 16.37
C VAL A 204 2.28 -15.39 17.47
N ASP A 205 2.18 -14.07 17.48
CA ASP A 205 1.47 -13.27 18.48
C ASP A 205 0.77 -12.08 17.79
N PRO A 206 -0.51 -12.24 17.40
CA PRO A 206 -1.24 -11.19 16.70
C PRO A 206 -1.45 -9.90 17.50
N LEU A 207 -1.32 -9.96 18.82
CA LEU A 207 -1.48 -8.81 19.73
C LEU A 207 -0.14 -8.13 20.07
N LEU A 208 0.99 -8.68 19.62
CA LEU A 208 2.34 -8.16 19.88
C LEU A 208 2.59 -7.86 21.37
N GLY A 209 2.30 -8.83 22.25
CA GLY A 209 2.50 -8.74 23.68
C GLY A 209 1.40 -7.96 24.43
N GLY A 210 0.26 -7.71 23.81
CA GLY A 210 -0.96 -7.24 24.47
C GLY A 210 -1.70 -8.41 25.14
N ASP A 211 -2.31 -8.16 26.29
CA ASP A 211 -3.18 -9.13 26.99
C ASP A 211 -4.55 -9.25 26.30
#